data_a24b55b372fc08acb055243dede26eff
#
_entry.id   a24b55b372fc08acb055243dede26eff
#
_cell.length_a   1.000
_cell.length_b   1.000
_cell.length_c   1.000
_cell.angle_alpha   90.00
_cell.angle_beta   90.00
_cell.angle_gamma   90.00
#
_symmetry.space_group_name_H-M   'P 1'
#
loop_
_entity.id
_entity.type
_entity.pdbx_description
1 polymer ?
#
loop_
_entity_poly.entity_id
_entity_poly.type
_entity_poly.pdbx_seq_one_letter_code
_entity_poly.pdbx_strand_id
1 'polypeptide(L)'
;MTAQQRIVRVRRNYNQWVANQTLEDYALRFTAKRARRWSTFSVANTAIGAVSFLALEAIGGSITINYGFLNATSAILVVGALIFLTSLPVAYYAGTYGVDIDLLTRGAGFGYIGSTITSLIYASFTFLFFAIEAAIMSLALEMCFGVPLFAGYVLSSLIVIPLVTHGITFISRLQLWTQPIWIILHLVPFAYIAIADSKSFER
;
A
#
# COMPACT_ATOMS: atom_id res chain seq x y z
N MET A 1 8.41 -11.84 44.01
CA MET A 1 8.61 -10.69 43.11
C MET A 1 7.60 -9.62 43.51
N THR A 2 8.06 -8.44 43.86
CA THR A 2 7.19 -7.30 44.20
C THR A 2 6.49 -6.78 42.93
N ALA A 3 5.31 -6.17 43.09
CA ALA A 3 4.58 -5.59 41.94
C ALA A 3 5.43 -4.62 41.10
N GLN A 4 6.32 -3.88 41.76
CA GLN A 4 7.24 -2.94 41.12
C GLN A 4 8.30 -3.66 40.23
N GLN A 5 8.79 -4.83 40.65
CA GLN A 5 9.71 -5.65 39.84
C GLN A 5 9.00 -6.24 38.62
N ARG A 6 7.73 -6.58 38.75
CA ARG A 6 6.90 -7.08 37.63
C ARG A 6 6.69 -6.02 36.55
N ILE A 7 6.40 -4.78 36.94
CA ILE A 7 6.21 -3.64 36.03
C ILE A 7 7.50 -3.33 35.27
N VAL A 8 8.66 -3.31 35.95
CA VAL A 8 9.97 -3.06 35.33
C VAL A 8 10.32 -4.15 34.33
N ARG A 9 10.00 -5.42 34.63
CA ARG A 9 10.25 -6.56 33.73
C ARG A 9 9.38 -6.49 32.46
N VAL A 10 8.09 -6.19 32.59
CA VAL A 10 7.16 -6.01 31.48
C VAL A 10 7.63 -4.86 30.58
N ARG A 11 8.03 -3.73 31.18
CA ARG A 11 8.54 -2.56 30.43
C ARG A 11 9.84 -2.86 29.70
N ARG A 12 10.72 -3.67 30.28
CA ARG A 12 11.97 -4.11 29.63
C ARG A 12 11.72 -5.03 28.45
N ASN A 13 10.82 -5.99 28.60
CA ASN A 13 10.42 -6.89 27.51
C ASN A 13 9.73 -6.11 26.38
N TYR A 14 8.86 -5.17 26.70
CA TYR A 14 8.25 -4.27 25.76
C TYR A 14 9.30 -3.47 24.99
N ASN A 15 10.28 -2.88 25.67
CA ASN A 15 11.36 -2.12 25.02
C ASN A 15 12.25 -2.99 24.12
N GLN A 16 12.47 -4.25 24.44
CA GLN A 16 13.20 -5.19 23.57
C GLN A 16 12.41 -5.55 22.31
N TRP A 17 11.12 -5.79 22.45
CA TRP A 17 10.22 -6.03 21.32
C TRP A 17 10.18 -4.85 20.37
N VAL A 18 10.07 -3.70 20.95
CA VAL A 18 9.97 -2.44 20.26
C VAL A 18 11.30 -2.01 19.61
N ALA A 19 12.44 -2.48 20.09
CA ALA A 19 13.75 -2.27 19.50
C ALA A 19 14.04 -3.26 18.34
N ASN A 20 13.24 -4.30 18.19
CA ASN A 20 13.40 -5.27 17.12
C ASN A 20 12.89 -4.70 15.79
N GLN A 21 13.81 -4.35 14.90
CA GLN A 21 13.49 -3.74 13.60
C GLN A 21 12.79 -4.72 12.64
N THR A 22 12.75 -6.01 12.94
CA THR A 22 12.02 -7.01 12.15
C THR A 22 10.55 -7.10 12.53
N LEU A 23 10.17 -6.63 13.73
CA LEU A 23 8.81 -6.51 14.18
C LEU A 23 8.43 -5.02 14.09
N GLU A 24 7.90 -4.61 12.97
CA GLU A 24 7.48 -3.22 12.77
C GLU A 24 6.21 -2.92 13.57
N ASP A 25 6.39 -2.38 14.77
CA ASP A 25 5.33 -1.78 15.55
C ASP A 25 5.62 -0.29 15.76
N TYR A 26 5.62 0.45 14.66
CA TYR A 26 5.82 1.90 14.67
C TYR A 26 4.51 2.69 14.67
N ALA A 27 3.38 2.02 14.52
CA ALA A 27 2.06 2.64 14.34
C ALA A 27 1.65 3.58 15.48
N LEU A 28 2.13 3.36 16.68
CA LEU A 28 1.84 4.21 17.85
C LEU A 28 3.07 4.97 18.34
N ARG A 29 4.04 5.21 17.45
CA ARG A 29 5.29 5.85 17.81
C ARG A 29 5.58 7.08 16.98
N PHE A 30 6.04 8.06 17.68
CA PHE A 30 6.70 9.21 17.12
C PHE A 30 8.10 8.83 16.62
N THR A 31 8.40 9.10 15.36
CA THR A 31 9.73 8.89 14.78
C THR A 31 10.59 10.13 14.97
N ALA A 32 11.55 10.05 15.88
CA ALA A 32 12.49 11.15 16.15
C ALA A 32 13.27 11.53 14.88
N LYS A 33 13.58 12.83 14.71
CA LYS A 33 14.32 13.34 13.54
C LYS A 33 15.62 12.59 13.27
N ARG A 34 16.33 12.15 14.32
CA ARG A 34 17.58 11.38 14.21
C ARG A 34 17.37 9.95 13.66
N ALA A 35 16.17 9.40 13.77
CA ALA A 35 15.83 8.06 13.29
C ALA A 35 15.32 8.06 11.84
N ARG A 36 15.04 9.23 11.26
CA ARG A 36 14.56 9.37 9.88
C ARG A 36 15.73 9.21 8.92
N ARG A 37 15.87 8.01 8.35
CA ARG A 37 17.01 7.64 7.49
C ARG A 37 16.67 7.55 6.02
N TRP A 38 15.39 7.56 5.68
CA TRP A 38 14.94 7.41 4.30
C TRP A 38 15.11 8.71 3.53
N SER A 39 15.60 8.60 2.30
CA SER A 39 15.62 9.72 1.37
C SER A 39 14.21 10.03 0.88
N THR A 40 13.99 11.24 0.39
CA THR A 40 12.72 11.65 -0.24
C THR A 40 12.36 10.73 -1.40
N PHE A 41 13.36 10.29 -2.18
CA PHE A 41 13.16 9.35 -3.27
C PHE A 41 12.66 7.98 -2.79
N SER A 42 13.23 7.43 -1.71
CA SER A 42 12.79 6.16 -1.15
C SER A 42 11.33 6.23 -0.64
N VAL A 43 10.96 7.34 0.01
CA VAL A 43 9.58 7.56 0.47
C VAL A 43 8.63 7.67 -0.72
N ALA A 44 8.98 8.47 -1.73
CA ALA A 44 8.16 8.64 -2.93
C ALA A 44 7.99 7.33 -3.70
N ASN A 45 9.08 6.58 -3.89
CA ASN A 45 9.03 5.28 -4.57
C ASN A 45 8.16 4.25 -3.82
N THR A 46 8.25 4.21 -2.49
CA THR A 46 7.40 3.34 -1.68
C THR A 46 5.93 3.75 -1.78
N ALA A 47 5.64 5.06 -1.79
CA ALA A 47 4.28 5.56 -1.97
C ALA A 47 3.72 5.21 -3.36
N ILE A 48 4.51 5.37 -4.42
CA ILE A 48 4.12 4.97 -5.78
C ILE A 48 3.89 3.47 -5.84
N GLY A 49 4.79 2.66 -5.27
CA GLY A 49 4.63 1.21 -5.21
C GLY A 49 3.38 0.76 -4.46
N ALA A 50 2.97 1.51 -3.44
CA ALA A 50 1.73 1.22 -2.70
C ALA A 50 0.45 1.53 -3.48
N VAL A 51 0.51 2.31 -4.57
CA VAL A 51 -0.65 2.65 -5.42
C VAL A 51 -0.69 1.82 -6.71
N SER A 52 0.36 1.04 -6.98
CA SER A 52 0.47 0.21 -8.18
C SER A 52 -0.28 -1.11 -7.97
N PHE A 53 -1.62 -1.07 -8.07
CA PHE A 53 -2.51 -2.22 -7.89
C PHE A 53 -3.22 -2.59 -9.19
N LEU A 54 -3.19 -3.86 -9.56
CA LEU A 54 -3.99 -4.38 -10.69
C LEU A 54 -5.50 -4.24 -10.43
N ALA A 55 -5.95 -4.31 -9.19
CA ALA A 55 -7.34 -4.07 -8.83
C ALA A 55 -7.83 -2.67 -9.22
N LEU A 56 -7.00 -1.63 -9.04
CA LEU A 56 -7.36 -0.27 -9.45
C LEU A 56 -7.45 -0.13 -10.96
N GLU A 57 -6.61 -0.83 -11.70
CA GLU A 57 -6.66 -0.88 -13.16
C GLU A 57 -7.93 -1.59 -13.65
N ALA A 58 -8.30 -2.71 -13.03
CA ALA A 58 -9.54 -3.41 -13.32
C ALA A 58 -10.78 -2.53 -13.05
N ILE A 59 -10.78 -1.78 -11.95
CA ILE A 59 -11.84 -0.81 -11.62
C ILE A 59 -11.87 0.30 -12.66
N GLY A 60 -10.74 0.91 -13.01
CA GLY A 60 -10.64 1.94 -14.04
C GLY A 60 -11.12 1.46 -15.40
N GLY A 61 -10.74 0.25 -15.79
CA GLY A 61 -11.23 -0.42 -17.01
C GLY A 61 -12.74 -0.62 -16.99
N SER A 62 -13.30 -1.11 -15.90
CA SER A 62 -14.73 -1.31 -15.72
C SER A 62 -15.52 0.00 -15.83
N ILE A 63 -15.05 1.08 -15.21
CA ILE A 63 -15.67 2.40 -15.31
C ILE A 63 -15.62 2.89 -16.77
N THR A 64 -14.50 2.70 -17.44
CA THR A 64 -14.31 3.12 -18.83
C THR A 64 -15.27 2.38 -19.78
N ILE A 65 -15.44 1.08 -19.60
CA ILE A 65 -16.37 0.27 -20.41
C ILE A 65 -17.82 0.71 -20.20
N ASN A 66 -18.21 1.01 -18.96
CA ASN A 66 -19.61 1.35 -18.63
C ASN A 66 -19.99 2.79 -18.97
N TYR A 67 -19.07 3.75 -18.86
CA TYR A 67 -19.38 5.18 -18.93
C TYR A 67 -18.65 5.91 -20.08
N GLY A 68 -17.79 5.22 -20.81
CA GLY A 68 -16.98 5.79 -21.88
C GLY A 68 -15.69 6.45 -21.38
N PHE A 69 -14.71 6.54 -22.27
CA PHE A 69 -13.35 7.00 -21.94
C PHE A 69 -13.31 8.44 -21.37
N LEU A 70 -14.00 9.39 -22.00
CA LEU A 70 -13.99 10.80 -21.58
C LEU A 70 -14.58 10.99 -20.18
N ASN A 71 -15.72 10.36 -19.90
CA ASN A 71 -16.37 10.46 -18.60
C ASN A 71 -15.55 9.76 -17.50
N ALA A 72 -15.03 8.58 -17.80
CA ALA A 72 -14.18 7.83 -16.86
C ALA A 72 -12.91 8.61 -16.53
N THR A 73 -12.19 9.09 -17.54
CA THR A 73 -10.94 9.84 -17.36
C THR A 73 -11.16 11.13 -16.59
N SER A 74 -12.19 11.91 -16.95
CA SER A 74 -12.51 13.16 -16.26
C SER A 74 -12.88 12.92 -14.79
N ALA A 75 -13.69 11.90 -14.50
CA ALA A 75 -14.07 11.54 -13.15
C ALA A 75 -12.84 11.10 -12.31
N ILE A 76 -11.99 10.24 -12.86
CA ILE A 76 -10.76 9.78 -12.20
C ILE A 76 -9.82 10.96 -11.90
N LEU A 77 -9.63 11.87 -12.86
CA LEU A 77 -8.77 13.04 -12.65
C LEU A 77 -9.32 14.01 -11.59
N VAL A 78 -10.62 14.28 -11.62
CA VAL A 78 -11.27 15.15 -10.62
C VAL A 78 -11.18 14.53 -9.22
N VAL A 79 -11.53 13.25 -9.07
CA VAL A 79 -11.44 12.57 -7.78
C VAL A 79 -9.98 12.47 -7.33
N GLY A 80 -9.06 12.15 -8.22
CA GLY A 80 -7.62 12.13 -7.92
C GLY A 80 -7.09 13.47 -7.42
N ALA A 81 -7.52 14.58 -8.06
CA ALA A 81 -7.16 15.92 -7.61
C ALA A 81 -7.74 16.24 -6.22
N LEU A 82 -9.00 15.87 -5.95
CA LEU A 82 -9.63 16.05 -4.64
C LEU A 82 -8.90 15.26 -3.54
N ILE A 83 -8.58 13.99 -3.81
CA ILE A 83 -7.81 13.15 -2.88
C ILE A 83 -6.42 13.75 -2.64
N PHE A 84 -5.74 14.19 -3.69
CA PHE A 84 -4.44 14.84 -3.56
C PHE A 84 -4.50 16.08 -2.66
N LEU A 85 -5.43 16.98 -2.92
CA LEU A 85 -5.58 18.22 -2.14
C LEU A 85 -5.92 17.95 -0.68
N THR A 86 -6.78 16.98 -0.39
CA THR A 86 -7.16 16.63 0.98
C THR A 86 -6.06 15.87 1.72
N SER A 87 -5.25 15.08 1.02
CA SER A 87 -4.15 14.31 1.60
C SER A 87 -2.91 15.16 1.87
N LEU A 88 -2.74 16.28 1.17
CA LEU A 88 -1.56 17.14 1.27
C LEU A 88 -1.28 17.64 2.69
N PRO A 89 -2.25 18.25 3.42
CA PRO A 89 -2.02 18.66 4.81
C PRO A 89 -1.74 17.48 5.73
N VAL A 90 -2.41 16.35 5.53
CA VAL A 90 -2.20 15.13 6.33
C VAL A 90 -0.77 14.63 6.15
N ALA A 91 -0.31 14.50 4.92
CA ALA A 91 1.06 14.08 4.61
C ALA A 91 2.11 15.06 5.13
N TYR A 92 1.85 16.37 5.05
CA TYR A 92 2.74 17.40 5.57
C TYR A 92 2.92 17.30 7.08
N TYR A 93 1.82 17.19 7.83
CA TYR A 93 1.87 17.08 9.29
C TYR A 93 2.47 15.74 9.73
N ALA A 94 2.07 14.65 9.12
CA ALA A 94 2.63 13.33 9.39
C ALA A 94 4.16 13.32 9.18
N GLY A 95 4.63 13.87 8.05
CA GLY A 95 6.06 13.99 7.74
C GLY A 95 6.82 14.93 8.68
N THR A 96 6.23 16.07 9.01
CA THR A 96 6.85 17.07 9.89
C THR A 96 7.02 16.54 11.30
N TYR A 97 5.99 15.96 11.87
CA TYR A 97 5.99 15.44 13.24
C TYR A 97 6.53 14.01 13.35
N GLY A 98 6.61 13.27 12.25
CA GLY A 98 7.06 11.87 12.24
C GLY A 98 6.08 10.95 12.96
N VAL A 99 4.81 11.17 12.73
CA VAL A 99 3.69 10.39 13.27
C VAL A 99 2.99 9.65 12.14
N ASP A 100 2.44 8.50 12.45
CA ASP A 100 1.58 7.78 11.53
C ASP A 100 0.14 8.29 11.58
N ILE A 101 -0.73 7.73 10.76
CA ILE A 101 -2.12 8.16 10.64
C ILE A 101 -2.91 7.92 11.93
N ASP A 102 -2.61 6.85 12.68
CA ASP A 102 -3.29 6.52 13.93
C ASP A 102 -2.99 7.55 15.03
N LEU A 103 -1.73 7.96 15.16
CA LEU A 103 -1.35 9.02 16.08
C LEU A 103 -1.89 10.38 15.65
N LEU A 104 -1.92 10.65 14.34
CA LEU A 104 -2.45 11.89 13.81
C LEU A 104 -3.94 12.02 14.07
N THR A 105 -4.73 10.99 13.77
CA THR A 105 -6.19 10.97 14.02
C THR A 105 -6.51 11.04 15.49
N ARG A 106 -5.74 10.36 16.33
CA ARG A 106 -5.89 10.42 17.80
C ARG A 106 -5.66 11.82 18.33
N GLY A 107 -4.64 12.51 17.84
CA GLY A 107 -4.30 13.90 18.20
C GLY A 107 -5.25 14.93 17.61
N ALA A 108 -5.84 14.66 16.44
CA ALA A 108 -6.76 15.57 15.75
C ALA A 108 -8.19 15.65 16.34
N GLY A 109 -8.43 15.05 17.51
CA GLY A 109 -9.70 15.14 18.20
C GLY A 109 -10.58 13.89 18.17
N PHE A 110 -10.21 12.87 17.40
CA PHE A 110 -10.94 11.59 17.38
C PHE A 110 -10.71 10.74 18.63
N GLY A 111 -9.63 11.00 19.37
CA GLY A 111 -9.27 10.28 20.58
C GLY A 111 -8.94 8.81 20.34
N TYR A 112 -8.86 8.05 21.44
CA TYR A 112 -8.49 6.63 21.38
C TYR A 112 -9.51 5.78 20.63
N ILE A 113 -10.80 5.96 20.93
CA ILE A 113 -11.88 5.17 20.31
C ILE A 113 -11.96 5.47 18.81
N GLY A 114 -11.94 6.75 18.43
CA GLY A 114 -11.97 7.14 17.02
C GLY A 114 -10.79 6.61 16.23
N SER A 115 -9.57 6.67 16.77
CA SER A 115 -8.39 6.11 16.10
C SER A 115 -8.47 4.59 15.97
N THR A 116 -9.05 3.87 16.93
CA THR A 116 -9.28 2.43 16.82
C THR A 116 -10.26 2.09 15.70
N ILE A 117 -11.32 2.88 15.55
CA ILE A 117 -12.30 2.70 14.47
C ILE A 117 -11.64 2.95 13.11
N THR A 118 -10.86 4.02 12.95
CA THR A 118 -10.16 4.31 11.70
C THR A 118 -9.14 3.22 11.35
N SER A 119 -8.41 2.68 12.33
CA SER A 119 -7.49 1.56 12.13
C SER A 119 -8.21 0.29 11.69
N LEU A 120 -9.39 0.00 12.27
CA LEU A 120 -10.20 -1.15 11.88
C LEU A 120 -10.71 -1.03 10.45
N ILE A 121 -11.18 0.16 10.05
CA ILE A 121 -11.62 0.45 8.68
C ILE A 121 -10.45 0.25 7.72
N TYR A 122 -9.28 0.82 8.02
CA TYR A 122 -8.09 0.69 7.20
C TYR A 122 -7.65 -0.77 7.05
N ALA A 123 -7.60 -1.53 8.15
CA ALA A 123 -7.25 -2.95 8.12
C ALA A 123 -8.25 -3.76 7.27
N SER A 124 -9.54 -3.50 7.41
CA SER A 124 -10.58 -4.16 6.60
C SER A 124 -10.39 -3.89 5.11
N PHE A 125 -10.11 -2.65 4.73
CA PHE A 125 -9.78 -2.29 3.35
C PHE A 125 -8.55 -3.03 2.84
N THR A 126 -7.49 -3.08 3.61
CA THR A 126 -6.25 -3.77 3.25
C THR A 126 -6.48 -5.25 3.00
N PHE A 127 -7.28 -5.93 3.83
CA PHE A 127 -7.64 -7.33 3.61
C PHE A 127 -8.46 -7.54 2.33
N LEU A 128 -9.42 -6.66 2.04
CA LEU A 128 -10.21 -6.74 0.81
C LEU A 128 -9.33 -6.57 -0.43
N PHE A 129 -8.46 -5.57 -0.45
CA PHE A 129 -7.52 -5.37 -1.56
C PHE A 129 -6.56 -6.54 -1.71
N PHE A 130 -6.03 -7.08 -0.63
CA PHE A 130 -5.19 -8.26 -0.68
C PHE A 130 -5.92 -9.46 -1.30
N ALA A 131 -7.18 -9.68 -0.93
CA ALA A 131 -7.97 -10.78 -1.48
C ALA A 131 -8.22 -10.61 -2.99
N ILE A 132 -8.48 -9.39 -3.46
CA ILE A 132 -8.67 -9.08 -4.89
C ILE A 132 -7.35 -9.29 -5.66
N GLU A 133 -6.23 -8.79 -5.16
CA GLU A 133 -4.92 -8.97 -5.79
C GLU A 133 -4.51 -10.45 -5.84
N ALA A 134 -4.75 -11.20 -4.77
CA ALA A 134 -4.51 -12.64 -4.75
C ALA A 134 -5.37 -13.39 -5.77
N ALA A 135 -6.62 -12.95 -5.98
CA ALA A 135 -7.49 -13.52 -7.01
C ALA A 135 -6.97 -13.23 -8.42
N ILE A 136 -6.57 -11.98 -8.70
CA ILE A 136 -6.00 -11.60 -10.01
C ILE A 136 -4.70 -12.37 -10.27
N MET A 137 -3.82 -12.49 -9.27
CA MET A 137 -2.59 -13.26 -9.39
C MET A 137 -2.86 -14.74 -9.66
N SER A 138 -3.86 -15.33 -8.99
CA SER A 138 -4.24 -16.73 -9.18
C SER A 138 -4.80 -16.98 -10.57
N LEU A 139 -5.62 -16.07 -11.10
CA LEU A 139 -6.10 -16.11 -12.48
C LEU A 139 -4.96 -16.02 -13.49
N ALA A 140 -4.00 -15.14 -13.26
CA ALA A 140 -2.82 -15.02 -14.11
C ALA A 140 -1.96 -16.30 -14.11
N LEU A 141 -1.79 -16.93 -12.95
CA LEU A 141 -1.09 -18.22 -12.83
C LEU A 141 -1.83 -19.34 -13.55
N GLU A 142 -3.16 -19.36 -13.48
CA GLU A 142 -3.97 -20.32 -14.22
C GLU A 142 -3.83 -20.11 -15.73
N MET A 143 -3.95 -18.88 -16.21
CA MET A 143 -3.86 -18.56 -17.64
C MET A 143 -2.47 -18.81 -18.23
N CYS A 144 -1.40 -18.48 -17.50
CA CYS A 144 -0.03 -18.57 -18.01
C CYS A 144 0.62 -19.93 -17.80
N PHE A 145 0.32 -20.59 -16.68
CA PHE A 145 1.00 -21.83 -16.27
C PHE A 145 0.08 -23.00 -16.05
N GLY A 146 -1.24 -22.84 -16.23
CA GLY A 146 -2.21 -23.92 -15.99
C GLY A 146 -2.35 -24.32 -14.51
N VAL A 147 -1.94 -23.46 -13.58
CA VAL A 147 -2.04 -23.72 -12.14
C VAL A 147 -3.49 -23.59 -11.71
N PRO A 148 -4.09 -24.61 -11.05
CA PRO A 148 -5.48 -24.50 -10.58
C PRO A 148 -5.67 -23.31 -9.62
N LEU A 149 -6.79 -22.62 -9.71
CA LEU A 149 -7.09 -21.41 -8.90
C LEU A 149 -6.82 -21.61 -7.41
N PHE A 150 -7.24 -22.74 -6.85
CA PHE A 150 -6.99 -23.05 -5.44
C PHE A 150 -5.50 -23.07 -5.09
N ALA A 151 -4.66 -23.68 -5.93
CA ALA A 151 -3.22 -23.67 -5.74
C ALA A 151 -2.64 -22.27 -5.92
N GLY A 152 -3.17 -21.49 -6.85
CA GLY A 152 -2.83 -20.08 -7.04
C GLY A 152 -3.06 -19.25 -5.77
N TYR A 153 -4.20 -19.36 -5.10
CA TYR A 153 -4.49 -18.67 -3.84
C TYR A 153 -3.51 -19.06 -2.72
N VAL A 154 -3.22 -20.35 -2.58
CA VAL A 154 -2.27 -20.83 -1.58
C VAL A 154 -0.86 -20.29 -1.86
N LEU A 155 -0.41 -20.36 -3.11
CA LEU A 155 0.90 -19.87 -3.52
C LEU A 155 1.03 -18.36 -3.30
N SER A 156 0.03 -17.57 -3.69
CA SER A 156 0.00 -16.12 -3.48
C SER A 156 0.14 -15.78 -1.99
N SER A 157 -0.62 -16.46 -1.14
CA SER A 157 -0.57 -16.22 0.31
C SER A 157 0.78 -16.61 0.90
N LEU A 158 1.36 -17.75 0.50
CA LEU A 158 2.65 -18.23 1.00
C LEU A 158 3.81 -17.30 0.56
N ILE A 159 3.75 -16.71 -0.62
CA ILE A 159 4.77 -15.76 -1.10
C ILE A 159 4.68 -14.44 -0.35
N VAL A 160 3.46 -13.94 -0.08
CA VAL A 160 3.25 -12.64 0.55
C VAL A 160 3.61 -12.65 2.04
N ILE A 161 3.36 -13.74 2.77
CA ILE A 161 3.67 -13.84 4.20
C ILE A 161 5.14 -13.46 4.52
N PRO A 162 6.17 -14.06 3.91
CA PRO A 162 7.55 -13.68 4.18
C PRO A 162 7.86 -12.24 3.74
N LEU A 163 7.25 -11.74 2.66
CA LEU A 163 7.45 -10.36 2.23
C LEU A 163 6.97 -9.36 3.29
N VAL A 164 5.77 -9.58 3.83
CA VAL A 164 5.18 -8.72 4.86
C VAL A 164 5.92 -8.83 6.19
N THR A 165 6.36 -10.03 6.58
CA THR A 165 7.06 -10.24 7.85
C THR A 165 8.44 -9.55 7.90
N HIS A 166 9.08 -9.29 6.75
CA HIS A 166 10.35 -8.55 6.69
C HIS A 166 10.18 -7.02 6.72
N GLY A 167 8.94 -6.54 6.73
CA GLY A 167 8.58 -5.15 6.97
C GLY A 167 8.80 -4.19 5.79
N ILE A 168 8.44 -2.92 6.00
CA ILE A 168 8.38 -1.89 4.97
C ILE A 168 9.73 -1.62 4.30
N THR A 169 10.83 -1.79 5.01
CA THR A 169 12.19 -1.58 4.45
C THR A 169 12.52 -2.60 3.36
N PHE A 170 12.12 -3.86 3.56
CA PHE A 170 12.29 -4.89 2.55
C PHE A 170 11.36 -4.66 1.36
N ILE A 171 10.10 -4.34 1.62
CA ILE A 171 9.10 -4.00 0.60
C ILE A 171 9.57 -2.82 -0.25
N SER A 172 10.09 -1.75 0.37
CA SER A 172 10.62 -0.58 -0.34
C SER A 172 11.78 -0.94 -1.28
N ARG A 173 12.68 -1.83 -0.85
CA ARG A 173 13.78 -2.32 -1.71
C ARG A 173 13.27 -3.17 -2.86
N LEU A 174 12.32 -4.05 -2.61
CA LEU A 174 11.67 -4.86 -3.64
C LEU A 174 11.01 -3.95 -4.69
N GLN A 175 10.29 -2.93 -4.25
CA GLN A 175 9.65 -1.96 -5.13
C GLN A 175 10.64 -1.16 -5.98
N LEU A 176 11.82 -0.83 -5.46
CA LEU A 176 12.87 -0.18 -6.26
C LEU A 176 13.29 -1.02 -7.49
N TRP A 177 13.28 -2.34 -7.36
CA TRP A 177 13.62 -3.24 -8.45
C TRP A 177 12.44 -3.57 -9.37
N THR A 178 11.25 -3.71 -8.81
CA THR A 178 10.06 -4.12 -9.56
C THR A 178 9.36 -2.96 -10.26
N GLN A 179 9.42 -1.74 -9.72
CA GLN A 179 8.75 -0.56 -10.27
C GLN A 179 9.14 -0.24 -11.73
N PRO A 180 10.42 -0.25 -12.12
CA PRO A 180 10.78 -0.03 -13.52
C PRO A 180 10.19 -1.10 -14.45
N ILE A 181 10.19 -2.35 -14.02
CA ILE A 181 9.62 -3.47 -14.79
C ILE A 181 8.10 -3.27 -14.92
N TRP A 182 7.43 -2.92 -13.85
CA TRP A 182 6.01 -2.63 -13.83
C TRP A 182 5.64 -1.50 -14.81
N ILE A 183 6.37 -0.38 -14.79
CA ILE A 183 6.16 0.74 -15.72
C ILE A 183 6.32 0.28 -17.17
N ILE A 184 7.37 -0.49 -17.49
CA ILE A 184 7.61 -1.01 -18.84
C ILE A 184 6.45 -1.90 -19.26
N LEU A 185 6.04 -2.85 -18.42
CA LEU A 185 4.93 -3.76 -18.74
C LEU A 185 3.60 -3.02 -18.97
N HIS A 186 3.37 -1.90 -18.30
CA HIS A 186 2.19 -1.06 -18.54
C HIS A 186 2.27 -0.28 -19.86
N LEU A 187 3.44 0.17 -20.25
CA LEU A 187 3.62 0.93 -21.49
C LEU A 187 3.59 0.04 -22.74
N VAL A 188 4.01 -1.21 -22.64
CA VAL A 188 4.08 -2.15 -23.76
C VAL A 188 2.74 -2.33 -24.51
N PRO A 189 1.60 -2.58 -23.87
CA PRO A 189 0.32 -2.70 -24.55
C PRO A 189 -0.07 -1.45 -25.33
N PHE A 190 0.15 -0.26 -24.75
CA PHE A 190 -0.13 1.01 -25.44
C PHE A 190 0.78 1.22 -26.64
N ALA A 191 2.07 0.93 -26.50
CA ALA A 191 3.01 1.01 -27.60
C ALA A 191 2.65 0.01 -28.73
N TYR A 192 2.25 -1.20 -28.34
CA TYR A 192 1.83 -2.21 -29.30
C TYR A 192 0.58 -1.76 -30.08
N ILE A 193 -0.46 -1.26 -29.41
CA ILE A 193 -1.67 -0.76 -30.05
C ILE A 193 -1.36 0.43 -30.96
N ALA A 194 -0.52 1.37 -30.52
CA ALA A 194 -0.11 2.53 -31.33
C ALA A 194 0.60 2.14 -32.63
N ILE A 195 1.37 1.04 -32.61
CA ILE A 195 2.12 0.56 -33.78
C ILE A 195 1.24 -0.33 -34.67
N ALA A 196 0.47 -1.25 -34.07
CA ALA A 196 -0.30 -2.27 -34.78
C ALA A 196 -1.65 -1.77 -35.29
N ASP A 197 -2.29 -0.86 -34.57
CA ASP A 197 -3.61 -0.32 -34.93
C ASP A 197 -3.75 1.16 -34.52
N SER A 198 -3.06 2.02 -35.26
CA SER A 198 -3.10 3.48 -35.04
C SER A 198 -4.49 4.09 -35.17
N LYS A 199 -5.42 3.42 -35.87
CA LYS A 199 -6.81 3.88 -36.04
C LYS A 199 -7.66 3.70 -34.79
N SER A 200 -7.25 2.86 -33.86
CA SER A 200 -7.94 2.68 -32.56
C SER A 200 -7.83 3.91 -31.66
N PHE A 201 -6.86 4.79 -31.88
CA PHE A 201 -6.69 6.04 -31.13
C PHE A 201 -7.51 7.21 -31.72
N GLU A 202 -8.07 7.06 -32.91
CA GLU A 202 -8.86 8.12 -33.58
C GLU A 202 -10.38 8.00 -33.28
N ARG A 203 -10.80 6.99 -32.54
CA ARG A 203 -12.20 6.76 -32.13
C ARG A 203 -12.39 7.05 -30.65
#